data_3bd71dc29a1df348f1ce19e36e452d7f
#
_entry.id   3bd71dc29a1df348f1ce19e36e452d7f
#
_cell.length_a   1.000
_cell.length_b   1.000
_cell.length_c   1.000
_cell.angle_alpha   90.00
_cell.angle_beta   90.00
_cell.angle_gamma   90.00
#
_symmetry.space_group_name_H-M   'P 1'
#
loop_
_entity.id
_entity.type
_entity.pdbx_description
1 polymer ?
#
loop_
_entity_poly.entity_id
_entity_poly.type
_entity_poly.pdbx_seq_one_letter_code
_entity_poly.pdbx_strand_id
1 'polypeptide(L)'
;KIIDITKKNKNVIPTVESHKTTMVFTNAGIDDIFYRLWNAGLGECEVWYNDGSEPDGPILNSQVKDMINRGINASAGMLIVNPNARNTAKIGIGNEFFKKGSIQYVGSEIRAVILNKMMVDTQDDVCVIGGESIAIETALLAPEGTVIAVEYSATDRDTMEENVDHFGLQNVKII
;
A
#
# COMPACT_ATOMS: atom_id res chain seq x y z
N LYS A 1 -0.12 -9.44 10.90
CA LYS A 1 0.04 -9.70 9.46
C LYS A 1 1.52 -9.89 9.11
N ILE A 2 1.80 -10.73 8.12
CA ILE A 2 3.15 -10.87 7.55
C ILE A 2 3.07 -10.45 6.09
N ILE A 3 4.03 -9.63 5.65
CA ILE A 3 4.13 -9.17 4.27
C ILE A 3 5.59 -9.25 3.81
N ASP A 4 5.82 -9.86 2.67
CA ASP A 4 7.14 -10.01 2.05
C ASP A 4 7.20 -9.15 0.79
N ILE A 5 8.00 -8.10 0.82
CA ILE A 5 8.21 -7.15 -0.30
C ILE A 5 9.53 -7.37 -1.03
N THR A 6 10.23 -8.47 -0.74
CA THR A 6 11.53 -8.77 -1.36
C THR A 6 11.45 -9.08 -2.85
N LYS A 7 10.32 -9.61 -3.31
CA LYS A 7 10.13 -10.07 -4.70
C LYS A 7 9.10 -9.29 -5.49
N LYS A 8 8.16 -8.63 -4.83
CA LYS A 8 7.02 -7.97 -5.47
C LYS A 8 6.59 -6.78 -4.61
N ASN A 9 6.25 -5.66 -5.25
CA ASN A 9 5.67 -4.54 -4.53
C ASN A 9 4.31 -4.94 -3.96
N LYS A 10 4.12 -4.70 -2.68
CA LYS A 10 2.90 -4.98 -1.94
C LYS A 10 2.50 -3.77 -1.11
N ASN A 11 1.24 -3.67 -0.76
CA ASN A 11 0.69 -2.52 -0.03
C ASN A 11 1.10 -2.54 1.44
N VAL A 12 2.29 -2.04 1.74
CA VAL A 12 2.79 -1.93 3.12
C VAL A 12 1.95 -0.92 3.91
N ILE A 13 1.69 0.27 3.36
CA ILE A 13 0.99 1.34 4.07
C ILE A 13 -0.42 0.92 4.50
N PRO A 14 -1.34 0.51 3.60
CA PRO A 14 -2.66 0.05 4.00
C PRO A 14 -2.62 -1.17 4.93
N THR A 15 -1.60 -2.02 4.79
CA THR A 15 -1.42 -3.18 5.69
C THR A 15 -1.07 -2.73 7.10
N VAL A 16 -0.16 -1.78 7.26
CA VAL A 16 0.21 -1.22 8.58
C VAL A 16 -0.94 -0.43 9.18
N GLU A 17 -1.67 0.34 8.38
CA GLU A 17 -2.86 1.07 8.82
C GLU A 17 -3.92 0.14 9.43
N SER A 18 -4.15 -1.00 8.80
CA SER A 18 -5.24 -1.93 9.15
C SER A 18 -4.87 -2.98 10.19
N HIS A 19 -3.59 -3.14 10.54
CA HIS A 19 -3.15 -4.19 11.46
C HIS A 19 -2.32 -3.62 12.62
N LYS A 20 -2.67 -4.07 13.84
CA LYS A 20 -1.92 -3.69 15.06
C LYS A 20 -0.44 -4.08 14.98
N THR A 21 -0.14 -5.19 14.33
CA THR A 21 1.22 -5.71 14.21
C THR A 21 1.44 -6.24 12.81
N THR A 22 2.47 -5.72 12.12
CA THR A 22 2.84 -6.13 10.78
C THR A 22 4.32 -6.50 10.75
N MET A 23 4.61 -7.75 10.37
CA MET A 23 5.98 -8.19 10.08
C MET A 23 6.24 -7.96 8.59
N VAL A 24 7.28 -7.19 8.28
CA VAL A 24 7.67 -6.85 6.91
C VAL A 24 9.04 -7.43 6.63
N PHE A 25 9.14 -8.25 5.57
CA PHE A 25 10.43 -8.69 5.02
C PHE A 25 10.81 -7.82 3.83
N THR A 26 12.03 -7.27 3.86
CA THR A 26 12.52 -6.29 2.90
C THR A 26 13.88 -6.66 2.36
N ASN A 27 14.27 -6.02 1.25
CA ASN A 27 15.65 -5.99 0.76
C ASN A 27 16.36 -4.72 1.22
N ALA A 28 17.69 -4.69 1.08
CA ALA A 28 18.46 -3.46 1.23
C ALA A 28 17.98 -2.37 0.24
N GLY A 29 18.03 -1.11 0.68
CA GLY A 29 17.73 0.03 -0.20
C GLY A 29 16.25 0.44 -0.24
N ILE A 30 15.46 0.12 0.77
CA ILE A 30 14.07 0.59 0.91
C ILE A 30 13.96 1.85 1.76
N ASP A 31 14.90 2.76 1.58
CA ASP A 31 15.04 3.97 2.42
C ASP A 31 13.79 4.86 2.42
N ASP A 32 12.98 4.77 1.38
CA ASP A 32 11.76 5.56 1.23
C ASP A 32 10.56 5.02 2.03
N ILE A 33 10.58 3.76 2.49
CA ILE A 33 9.41 3.16 3.16
C ILE A 33 9.04 3.92 4.45
N PHE A 34 10.03 4.35 5.22
CA PHE A 34 9.78 5.09 6.45
C PHE A 34 9.22 6.49 6.17
N TYR A 35 9.72 7.14 5.12
CA TYR A 35 9.17 8.42 4.66
C TYR A 35 7.72 8.27 4.20
N ARG A 36 7.40 7.22 3.43
CA ARG A 36 6.04 6.94 2.96
C ARG A 36 5.08 6.62 4.10
N LEU A 37 5.51 5.81 5.08
CA LEU A 37 4.74 5.52 6.29
C LEU A 37 4.50 6.81 7.11
N TRP A 38 5.52 7.63 7.28
CA TRP A 38 5.39 8.91 7.98
C TRP A 38 4.42 9.85 7.26
N ASN A 39 4.55 9.99 5.93
CA ASN A 39 3.68 10.82 5.11
C ASN A 39 2.20 10.35 5.14
N ALA A 40 1.97 9.06 5.32
CA ALA A 40 0.64 8.47 5.54
C ALA A 40 0.12 8.64 6.99
N GLY A 41 0.79 9.41 7.84
CA GLY A 41 0.36 9.64 9.22
C GLY A 41 0.73 8.51 10.20
N LEU A 42 1.59 7.57 9.80
CA LEU A 42 2.04 6.43 10.62
C LEU A 42 3.36 6.68 11.36
N GLY A 43 3.76 7.93 11.50
CA GLY A 43 5.02 8.33 12.12
C GLY A 43 5.22 7.87 13.56
N GLU A 44 4.14 7.70 14.32
CA GLU A 44 4.15 7.27 15.71
C GLU A 44 4.15 5.73 15.89
N CYS A 45 4.11 4.98 14.78
CA CYS A 45 4.24 3.52 14.85
C CYS A 45 5.66 3.15 15.34
N GLU A 46 5.73 2.13 16.20
CA GLU A 46 7.01 1.56 16.63
C GLU A 46 7.56 0.62 15.56
N VAL A 47 8.87 0.64 15.39
CA VAL A 47 9.60 -0.28 14.50
C VAL A 47 10.63 -1.04 15.32
N TRP A 48 10.55 -2.37 15.26
CA TRP A 48 11.54 -3.29 15.81
C TRP A 48 12.27 -3.95 14.65
N TYR A 49 13.59 -3.81 14.60
CA TYR A 49 14.39 -4.24 13.46
C TYR A 49 15.80 -4.66 13.86
N ASN A 50 16.42 -5.47 13.02
CA ASN A 50 17.86 -5.66 13.01
C ASN A 50 18.43 -4.80 11.87
N ASP A 51 19.51 -4.09 12.07
CA ASP A 51 20.12 -3.22 11.07
C ASP A 51 20.81 -4.00 9.92
N GLY A 52 20.86 -5.33 10.05
CA GLY A 52 21.42 -6.23 9.05
C GLY A 52 22.95 -6.26 9.00
N SER A 53 23.65 -5.57 9.91
CA SER A 53 25.11 -5.62 10.00
C SER A 53 25.63 -7.00 10.41
N GLU A 54 24.88 -7.68 11.28
CA GLU A 54 25.18 -9.04 11.73
C GLU A 54 23.88 -9.87 11.80
N PRO A 55 23.88 -11.16 11.38
CA PRO A 55 22.69 -12.01 11.42
C PRO A 55 22.08 -12.15 12.82
N ASP A 56 22.93 -12.25 13.85
CA ASP A 56 22.56 -12.38 15.26
C ASP A 56 22.69 -11.04 16.02
N GLY A 57 22.71 -9.93 15.29
CA GLY A 57 22.80 -8.58 15.85
C GLY A 57 21.61 -8.22 16.74
N PRO A 58 21.75 -7.17 17.55
CA PRO A 58 20.70 -6.76 18.48
C PRO A 58 19.44 -6.32 17.74
N ILE A 59 18.29 -6.61 18.34
CA ILE A 59 17.02 -6.03 17.90
C ILE A 59 16.93 -4.61 18.43
N LEU A 60 16.84 -3.66 17.53
CA LEU A 60 16.72 -2.23 17.81
C LEU A 60 15.25 -1.82 17.79
N ASN A 61 14.92 -0.78 18.55
CA ASN A 61 13.58 -0.18 18.56
C ASN A 61 13.67 1.31 18.23
N SER A 62 12.73 1.81 17.44
CA SER A 62 12.60 3.22 17.09
C SER A 62 11.16 3.53 16.72
N GLN A 63 10.86 4.80 16.46
CA GLN A 63 9.60 5.20 15.80
C GLN A 63 9.83 5.43 14.31
N VAL A 64 8.78 5.24 13.50
CA VAL A 64 8.85 5.45 12.04
C VAL A 64 9.40 6.83 11.70
N LYS A 65 8.96 7.89 12.40
CA LYS A 65 9.43 9.27 12.17
C LYS A 65 10.94 9.45 12.39
N ASP A 66 11.55 8.66 13.28
CA ASP A 66 12.99 8.74 13.59
C ASP A 66 13.82 7.88 12.62
N MET A 67 13.17 7.07 11.80
CA MET A 67 13.79 6.20 10.79
C MET A 67 13.88 6.86 9.42
N ILE A 68 13.29 8.03 9.22
CA ILE A 68 13.36 8.77 7.96
C ILE A 68 14.82 9.06 7.64
N ASN A 69 15.25 8.71 6.41
CA ASN A 69 16.65 8.82 5.94
C ASN A 69 17.65 7.89 6.67
N ARG A 70 17.19 6.92 7.43
CA ARG A 70 18.04 5.84 7.93
C ARG A 70 17.91 4.64 7.02
N GLY A 71 18.94 4.36 6.24
CA GLY A 71 19.01 3.15 5.41
C GLY A 71 19.17 1.89 6.29
N ILE A 72 18.48 0.82 5.91
CA ILE A 72 18.76 -0.52 6.43
C ILE A 72 19.69 -1.18 5.41
N ASN A 73 20.91 -1.53 5.82
CA ASN A 73 21.99 -1.93 4.90
C ASN A 73 21.91 -3.36 4.38
N ALA A 74 20.97 -4.16 4.84
CA ALA A 74 20.83 -5.56 4.42
C ALA A 74 19.37 -6.00 4.31
N SER A 75 19.16 -7.21 3.77
CA SER A 75 17.86 -7.86 3.82
C SER A 75 17.43 -7.97 5.28
N ALA A 76 16.38 -7.28 5.63
CA ALA A 76 15.93 -7.17 6.99
C ALA A 76 14.47 -7.59 7.14
N GLY A 77 14.19 -8.21 8.28
CA GLY A 77 12.84 -8.30 8.80
C GLY A 77 12.60 -7.16 9.78
N MET A 78 11.47 -6.48 9.66
CA MET A 78 11.07 -5.49 10.65
C MET A 78 9.66 -5.79 11.15
N LEU A 79 9.44 -5.52 12.44
CA LEU A 79 8.12 -5.58 13.06
C LEU A 79 7.62 -4.16 13.29
N ILE A 80 6.49 -3.83 12.67
CA ILE A 80 5.85 -2.52 12.85
C ILE A 80 4.64 -2.69 13.74
N VAL A 81 4.57 -1.91 14.81
CA VAL A 81 3.45 -1.90 15.76
C VAL A 81 2.68 -0.59 15.64
N ASN A 82 1.43 -0.69 15.20
CA ASN A 82 0.53 0.45 15.07
C ASN A 82 -0.47 0.45 16.23
N PRO A 83 -0.36 1.37 17.20
CA PRO A 83 -1.26 1.43 18.35
C PRO A 83 -2.70 1.83 17.95
N ASN A 84 -2.86 2.49 16.80
CA ASN A 84 -4.13 3.05 16.33
C ASN A 84 -4.64 2.34 15.07
N ALA A 85 -4.35 1.06 14.90
CA ALA A 85 -4.75 0.31 13.70
C ALA A 85 -6.25 0.38 13.45
N ARG A 86 -6.62 0.71 12.21
CA ARG A 86 -8.00 0.78 11.74
C ARG A 86 -8.11 0.10 10.39
N ASN A 87 -9.07 -0.78 10.23
CA ASN A 87 -9.35 -1.33 8.92
C ASN A 87 -10.02 -0.26 8.05
N THR A 88 -9.23 0.36 7.17
CA THR A 88 -9.68 1.38 6.22
C THR A 88 -10.03 0.81 4.85
N ALA A 89 -9.60 -0.41 4.55
CA ALA A 89 -9.94 -1.09 3.30
C ALA A 89 -11.42 -1.49 3.30
N LYS A 90 -12.26 -0.62 2.72
CA LYS A 90 -13.72 -0.83 2.60
C LYS A 90 -14.10 -0.84 1.13
N ILE A 91 -15.09 -1.66 0.79
CA ILE A 91 -15.72 -1.66 -0.52
C ILE A 91 -16.72 -0.50 -0.58
N GLY A 92 -16.75 0.22 -1.72
CA GLY A 92 -17.69 1.33 -1.93
C GLY A 92 -17.23 2.62 -1.27
N ILE A 93 -15.95 2.92 -1.33
CA ILE A 93 -15.38 4.20 -0.89
C ILE A 93 -16.11 5.35 -1.60
N GLY A 94 -16.47 6.41 -0.87
CA GLY A 94 -17.16 7.55 -1.44
C GLY A 94 -16.37 8.22 -2.58
N ASN A 95 -17.07 8.68 -3.61
CA ASN A 95 -16.44 9.27 -4.79
C ASN A 95 -15.64 10.56 -4.46
N GLU A 96 -15.96 11.21 -3.36
CA GLU A 96 -15.27 12.42 -2.84
C GLU A 96 -13.83 12.14 -2.40
N PHE A 97 -13.46 10.89 -2.16
CA PHE A 97 -12.10 10.51 -1.78
C PHE A 97 -11.17 10.32 -2.97
N PHE A 98 -11.69 10.31 -4.18
CA PHE A 98 -10.91 10.13 -5.40
C PHE A 98 -10.66 11.46 -6.11
N LYS A 99 -9.46 11.61 -6.65
CA LYS A 99 -9.18 12.65 -7.64
C LYS A 99 -9.92 12.33 -8.93
N LYS A 100 -10.46 13.36 -9.59
CA LYS A 100 -11.28 13.19 -10.79
C LYS A 100 -10.44 13.42 -12.03
N GLY A 101 -10.47 12.44 -12.94
CA GLY A 101 -9.91 12.53 -14.28
C GLY A 101 -10.90 13.09 -15.31
N SER A 102 -10.67 12.78 -16.57
CA SER A 102 -11.51 13.20 -17.69
C SER A 102 -12.83 12.41 -17.76
N ILE A 103 -12.87 11.21 -17.20
CA ILE A 103 -14.03 10.31 -17.21
C ILE A 103 -14.73 10.37 -15.85
N GLN A 104 -16.06 10.32 -15.88
CA GLN A 104 -16.85 10.28 -14.66
C GLN A 104 -16.72 8.89 -14.01
N TYR A 105 -16.40 8.87 -12.71
CA TYR A 105 -16.32 7.61 -11.96
C TYR A 105 -17.62 6.82 -11.94
N VAL A 106 -17.46 5.51 -11.85
CA VAL A 106 -18.56 4.61 -11.47
C VAL A 106 -18.99 4.98 -10.05
N GLY A 107 -20.29 5.14 -9.82
CA GLY A 107 -20.84 5.43 -8.50
C GLY A 107 -20.42 4.38 -7.47
N SER A 108 -20.22 4.81 -6.22
CA SER A 108 -19.73 3.97 -5.13
C SER A 108 -20.55 2.69 -4.93
N GLU A 109 -21.87 2.77 -5.14
CA GLU A 109 -22.79 1.63 -5.00
C GLU A 109 -22.57 0.60 -6.10
N ILE A 110 -22.44 1.06 -7.36
CA ILE A 110 -22.19 0.19 -8.51
C ILE A 110 -20.80 -0.44 -8.39
N ARG A 111 -19.81 0.35 -8.00
CA ARG A 111 -18.44 -0.13 -7.75
C ARG A 111 -18.41 -1.21 -6.67
N ALA A 112 -19.13 -1.02 -5.56
CA ALA A 112 -19.24 -2.03 -4.51
C ALA A 112 -19.85 -3.34 -5.03
N VAL A 113 -20.85 -3.26 -5.90
CA VAL A 113 -21.46 -4.45 -6.52
C VAL A 113 -20.47 -5.14 -7.46
N ILE A 114 -19.73 -4.39 -8.28
CA ILE A 114 -18.71 -4.94 -9.18
C ILE A 114 -17.65 -5.69 -8.38
N LEU A 115 -17.06 -5.05 -7.37
CA LEU A 115 -15.99 -5.63 -6.54
C LEU A 115 -16.45 -6.87 -5.79
N ASN A 116 -17.68 -6.85 -5.26
CA ASN A 116 -18.27 -8.02 -4.62
C ASN A 116 -18.45 -9.19 -5.61
N LYS A 117 -18.86 -8.90 -6.87
CA LYS A 117 -19.00 -9.92 -7.91
C LYS A 117 -17.69 -10.45 -8.44
N MET A 118 -16.64 -9.63 -8.43
CA MET A 118 -15.29 -10.06 -8.80
C MET A 118 -14.69 -11.04 -7.80
N MET A 119 -15.15 -11.02 -6.54
CA MET A 119 -14.65 -11.89 -5.46
C MET A 119 -13.11 -11.85 -5.35
N VAL A 120 -12.54 -10.66 -5.40
CA VAL A 120 -11.09 -10.45 -5.35
C VAL A 120 -10.52 -10.97 -4.04
N ASP A 121 -9.50 -11.82 -4.14
CA ASP A 121 -8.73 -12.32 -2.99
C ASP A 121 -7.41 -11.55 -2.82
N THR A 122 -6.81 -11.69 -1.65
CA THR A 122 -5.63 -10.93 -1.20
C THR A 122 -4.41 -11.05 -2.11
N GLN A 123 -4.31 -12.11 -2.89
CA GLN A 123 -3.15 -12.42 -3.75
C GLN A 123 -3.46 -12.32 -5.25
N ASP A 124 -4.66 -11.92 -5.63
CA ASP A 124 -5.07 -11.88 -7.01
C ASP A 124 -4.30 -10.85 -7.83
N ASP A 125 -3.93 -11.23 -9.04
CA ASP A 125 -3.44 -10.31 -10.07
C ASP A 125 -4.62 -9.94 -11.00
N VAL A 126 -4.97 -8.66 -11.06
CA VAL A 126 -6.17 -8.16 -11.73
C VAL A 126 -5.81 -7.11 -12.77
N CYS A 127 -6.44 -7.17 -13.93
CA CYS A 127 -6.35 -6.12 -14.95
C CYS A 127 -7.68 -5.34 -15.01
N VAL A 128 -7.60 -4.03 -14.86
CA VAL A 128 -8.74 -3.11 -14.95
C VAL A 128 -8.49 -2.16 -16.12
N ILE A 129 -9.44 -2.08 -17.05
CA ILE A 129 -9.35 -1.24 -18.25
C ILE A 129 -10.37 -0.11 -18.14
N GLY A 130 -9.90 1.14 -18.08
CA GLY A 130 -10.76 2.34 -18.00
C GLY A 130 -11.62 2.38 -16.75
N GLY A 131 -11.11 1.94 -15.61
CA GLY A 131 -11.88 1.82 -14.38
C GLY A 131 -11.11 2.29 -13.15
N GLU A 132 -10.60 3.50 -13.18
CA GLU A 132 -9.70 4.10 -12.20
C GLU A 132 -10.08 3.82 -10.74
N SER A 133 -11.27 4.19 -10.30
CA SER A 133 -11.71 3.97 -8.92
C SER A 133 -11.92 2.48 -8.57
N ILE A 134 -12.25 1.65 -9.57
CA ILE A 134 -12.33 0.19 -9.42
C ILE A 134 -10.93 -0.38 -9.21
N ALA A 135 -9.94 0.10 -9.99
CA ALA A 135 -8.56 -0.35 -9.85
C ALA A 135 -7.98 -0.05 -8.47
N ILE A 136 -8.25 1.14 -7.91
CA ILE A 136 -7.84 1.54 -6.57
C ILE A 136 -8.44 0.61 -5.50
N GLU A 137 -9.75 0.42 -5.50
CA GLU A 137 -10.39 -0.46 -4.50
C GLU A 137 -9.99 -1.93 -4.68
N THR A 138 -9.79 -2.38 -5.92
CA THR A 138 -9.23 -3.73 -6.20
C THR A 138 -7.84 -3.88 -5.59
N ALA A 139 -6.99 -2.88 -5.72
CA ALA A 139 -5.64 -2.90 -5.16
C ALA A 139 -5.63 -2.93 -3.62
N LEU A 140 -6.60 -2.28 -2.98
CA LEU A 140 -6.79 -2.36 -1.53
C LEU A 140 -7.27 -3.75 -1.08
N LEU A 141 -8.09 -4.42 -1.89
CA LEU A 141 -8.60 -5.77 -1.60
C LEU A 141 -7.55 -6.86 -1.84
N ALA A 142 -6.67 -6.66 -2.83
CA ALA A 142 -5.57 -7.57 -3.19
C ALA A 142 -4.19 -7.01 -2.77
N PRO A 143 -3.93 -6.77 -1.48
CA PRO A 143 -2.71 -6.09 -1.04
C PRO A 143 -1.42 -6.87 -1.29
N GLU A 144 -1.50 -8.16 -1.58
CA GLU A 144 -0.39 -9.04 -1.94
C GLU A 144 -0.34 -9.38 -3.44
N GLY A 145 -1.40 -9.02 -4.17
CA GLY A 145 -1.51 -9.14 -5.62
C GLY A 145 -0.97 -7.93 -6.38
N THR A 146 -1.15 -7.90 -7.70
CA THR A 146 -0.82 -6.76 -8.57
C THR A 146 -2.08 -6.33 -9.32
N VAL A 147 -2.34 -5.03 -9.37
CA VAL A 147 -3.36 -4.48 -10.24
C VAL A 147 -2.70 -3.79 -11.42
N ILE A 148 -3.07 -4.19 -12.63
CA ILE A 148 -2.69 -3.50 -13.86
C ILE A 148 -3.85 -2.59 -14.24
N ALA A 149 -3.64 -1.27 -14.15
CA ALA A 149 -4.60 -0.26 -14.54
C ALA A 149 -4.24 0.25 -15.94
N VAL A 150 -5.14 0.08 -16.89
CA VAL A 150 -4.98 0.54 -18.27
C VAL A 150 -5.83 1.77 -18.49
N GLU A 151 -5.20 2.92 -18.77
CA GLU A 151 -5.88 4.18 -18.99
C GLU A 151 -5.59 4.74 -20.40
N TYR A 152 -6.63 5.28 -21.05
CA TYR A 152 -6.54 5.70 -22.44
C TYR A 152 -5.76 7.00 -22.65
N SER A 153 -5.90 7.96 -21.76
CA SER A 153 -5.31 9.29 -21.92
C SER A 153 -4.17 9.55 -20.93
N ALA A 154 -3.28 10.45 -21.28
CA ALA A 154 -2.23 10.88 -20.37
C ALA A 154 -2.82 11.51 -19.09
N THR A 155 -3.87 12.34 -19.24
CA THR A 155 -4.55 12.97 -18.10
C THR A 155 -5.15 11.96 -17.14
N ASP A 156 -5.73 10.86 -17.64
CA ASP A 156 -6.31 9.84 -16.78
C ASP A 156 -5.22 9.01 -16.11
N ARG A 157 -4.07 8.77 -16.78
CA ARG A 157 -2.89 8.16 -16.15
C ARG A 157 -2.34 9.03 -15.03
N ASP A 158 -2.17 10.33 -15.25
CA ASP A 158 -1.70 11.27 -14.23
C ASP A 158 -2.64 11.27 -13.02
N THR A 159 -3.96 11.29 -13.26
CA THR A 159 -4.97 11.22 -12.20
C THR A 159 -4.93 9.88 -11.45
N MET A 160 -4.69 8.79 -12.17
CA MET A 160 -4.51 7.47 -11.56
C MET A 160 -3.27 7.43 -10.66
N GLU A 161 -2.15 8.01 -11.09
CA GLU A 161 -0.94 8.15 -10.26
C GLU A 161 -1.22 8.94 -8.98
N GLU A 162 -1.94 10.08 -9.08
CA GLU A 162 -2.34 10.87 -7.90
C GLU A 162 -3.23 10.05 -6.93
N ASN A 163 -4.15 9.23 -7.45
CA ASN A 163 -4.99 8.37 -6.62
C ASN A 163 -4.18 7.23 -5.98
N VAL A 164 -3.28 6.60 -6.72
CA VAL A 164 -2.36 5.57 -6.20
C VAL A 164 -1.55 6.12 -5.02
N ASP A 165 -1.00 7.32 -5.17
CA ASP A 165 -0.23 7.98 -4.11
C ASP A 165 -1.12 8.37 -2.92
N HIS A 166 -2.31 8.92 -3.19
CA HIS A 166 -3.26 9.31 -2.15
C HIS A 166 -3.69 8.15 -1.26
N PHE A 167 -3.92 6.97 -1.86
CA PHE A 167 -4.28 5.75 -1.14
C PHE A 167 -3.06 4.96 -0.64
N GLY A 168 -1.83 5.45 -0.85
CA GLY A 168 -0.60 4.80 -0.41
C GLY A 168 -0.34 3.44 -1.05
N LEU A 169 -0.83 3.22 -2.27
CA LEU A 169 -0.73 1.93 -2.96
C LEU A 169 0.66 1.74 -3.58
N GLN A 170 1.12 0.50 -3.60
CA GLN A 170 2.42 0.10 -4.16
C GLN A 170 2.29 -1.07 -5.15
N ASN A 171 1.12 -1.65 -5.25
CA ASN A 171 0.83 -2.83 -6.06
C ASN A 171 0.08 -2.52 -7.36
N VAL A 172 -0.03 -1.25 -7.74
CA VAL A 172 -0.66 -0.81 -8.99
C VAL A 172 0.39 -0.52 -10.04
N LYS A 173 0.20 -1.07 -11.23
CA LYS A 173 0.99 -0.77 -12.44
C LYS A 173 0.07 -0.07 -13.44
N ILE A 174 0.39 1.18 -13.78
CA ILE A 174 -0.36 1.99 -14.73
C ILE A 174 0.25 1.82 -16.13
N ILE A 175 -0.61 1.65 -17.15
CA ILE A 175 -0.23 1.46 -18.55
C ILE A 175 -1.03 2.43 -19.43
#